data_fae0dc1b38f6c56e6c98310be9ab0a65
#
_entry.id   fae0dc1b38f6c56e6c98310be9ab0a65
#
_cell.length_a   1.000
_cell.length_b   1.000
_cell.length_c   1.000
_cell.angle_alpha   90.00
_cell.angle_beta   90.00
_cell.angle_gamma   90.00
#
_symmetry.space_group_name_H-M   'P 1'
#
loop_
_entity.id
_entity.type
_entity.pdbx_description
1 polymer ?
#
loop_
_entity_poly.entity_id
_entity_poly.type
_entity_poly.pdbx_seq_one_letter_code
_entity_poly.pdbx_strand_id
1 'polypeptide(L)'
;MEQKVPYKIYLEENEIPKAWYNVRADMKNKPAPLLNPATLQPMGIDDLKGVFCEELCKQELDNDTAYFPIPDEIRDFYKMYRPSPLIRAYFLEKALGTPAKIYYKFEGNNTSGSHKLNSAIAQAYYAKKQGLKGVTTETGAGQWGTALSMACAYFGLDCQVFMVKCSYEQKPFRREVMRTYGAHVTPSPSMDTEVGRKILAEHPGTTGSLGCAISEAVETAVTHDGYRYVLGSVLNQVLLHQSIIGLEAKAALDKYGITPDIVIGCAGGGSNLGGLISPFVGEMLRGEKQYRIIAVEPSSCPSFTRGKYAYDFCDTGEICPLSKMYTLGSQFIPSANHAGGLRYHGMSSILSQLYADGYMEARSVEQTSVFKAAELFARTEGTLPAPESSHAIRAAIDEALKCKETGEEKTILFGLTGTGYFDLKAYEQFNDGKMTDTIPTDEQIRESFSHLPKVD
;
A
#
# COMPACT_ATOMS: atom_id res chain seq x y z
N MET A 1 16.22 -36.94 8.63
CA MET A 1 16.55 -35.67 9.29
C MET A 1 15.63 -34.61 8.67
N GLU A 2 14.75 -34.03 9.46
CA GLU A 2 13.95 -32.90 8.98
C GLU A 2 14.89 -31.77 8.54
N GLN A 3 14.76 -31.32 7.31
CA GLN A 3 15.59 -30.24 6.79
C GLN A 3 15.24 -28.98 7.57
N LYS A 4 16.18 -28.49 8.41
CA LYS A 4 15.96 -27.28 9.19
C LYS A 4 15.77 -26.09 8.24
N VAL A 5 14.63 -25.41 8.32
CA VAL A 5 14.36 -24.22 7.53
C VAL A 5 15.38 -23.14 7.88
N PRO A 6 16.07 -22.54 6.90
CA PRO A 6 17.04 -21.48 7.17
C PRO A 6 16.36 -20.20 7.66
N TYR A 7 17.12 -19.29 8.29
CA TYR A 7 16.61 -17.98 8.70
C TYR A 7 16.08 -17.19 7.52
N LYS A 8 16.82 -17.19 6.41
CA LYS A 8 16.46 -16.47 5.18
C LYS A 8 16.30 -17.46 4.06
N ILE A 9 15.14 -17.46 3.44
CA ILE A 9 14.85 -18.21 2.23
C ILE A 9 14.94 -17.23 1.06
N TYR A 10 15.88 -17.49 0.16
CA TYR A 10 16.04 -16.75 -1.09
C TYR A 10 15.61 -17.61 -2.28
N LEU A 11 15.00 -16.95 -3.24
CA LEU A 11 14.88 -17.45 -4.61
C LEU A 11 16.14 -17.05 -5.39
N GLU A 12 16.45 -17.78 -6.45
CA GLU A 12 17.48 -17.38 -7.41
C GLU A 12 16.92 -16.33 -8.39
N GLU A 13 17.78 -15.57 -9.09
CA GLU A 13 17.33 -14.58 -10.08
C GLU A 13 16.40 -15.17 -11.15
N ASN A 14 16.66 -16.39 -11.60
CA ASN A 14 15.85 -17.08 -12.60
C ASN A 14 14.49 -17.54 -12.08
N GLU A 15 14.26 -17.50 -10.76
CA GLU A 15 13.01 -17.83 -10.07
C GLU A 15 12.15 -16.59 -9.81
N ILE A 16 12.64 -15.38 -10.14
CA ILE A 16 11.81 -14.16 -10.10
C ILE A 16 10.60 -14.39 -11.01
N PRO A 17 9.37 -14.12 -10.53
CA PRO A 17 8.16 -14.28 -11.34
C PRO A 17 8.27 -13.55 -12.69
N LYS A 18 7.85 -14.24 -13.76
CA LYS A 18 7.90 -13.71 -15.14
C LYS A 18 6.60 -12.99 -15.53
N ALA A 19 5.59 -13.10 -14.71
CA ALA A 19 4.30 -12.45 -14.89
C ALA A 19 3.73 -12.00 -13.55
N TRP A 20 3.00 -10.89 -13.57
CA TRP A 20 2.15 -10.48 -12.46
C TRP A 20 0.84 -11.26 -12.50
N TYR A 21 0.26 -11.51 -11.35
CA TYR A 21 -1.00 -12.20 -11.21
C TYR A 21 -2.15 -11.24 -10.88
N ASN A 22 -3.16 -11.24 -11.73
CA ASN A 22 -4.39 -10.48 -11.56
C ASN A 22 -5.45 -11.35 -10.87
N VAL A 23 -5.58 -11.19 -9.58
CA VAL A 23 -6.55 -11.96 -8.78
C VAL A 23 -8.00 -11.78 -9.23
N ARG A 24 -8.31 -10.67 -9.92
CA ARG A 24 -9.66 -10.40 -10.46
C ARG A 24 -10.11 -11.48 -11.43
N ALA A 25 -9.19 -12.09 -12.19
CA ALA A 25 -9.55 -13.15 -13.12
C ALA A 25 -10.24 -14.34 -12.44
N ASP A 26 -9.84 -14.65 -11.21
CA ASP A 26 -10.41 -15.75 -10.42
C ASP A 26 -11.59 -15.30 -9.52
N MET A 27 -11.83 -14.00 -9.33
CA MET A 27 -12.94 -13.51 -8.51
C MET A 27 -14.29 -13.81 -9.16
N LYS A 28 -15.20 -14.40 -8.39
CA LYS A 28 -16.58 -14.64 -8.80
C LYS A 28 -17.34 -13.32 -8.93
N ASN A 29 -17.25 -12.47 -7.92
CA ASN A 29 -17.80 -11.12 -7.92
C ASN A 29 -16.64 -10.17 -8.26
N LYS A 30 -16.66 -9.60 -9.47
CA LYS A 30 -15.66 -8.62 -9.88
C LYS A 30 -15.84 -7.31 -9.11
N PRO A 31 -14.77 -6.54 -8.86
CA PRO A 31 -14.92 -5.18 -8.34
C PRO A 31 -15.85 -4.35 -9.24
N ALA A 32 -16.67 -3.51 -8.65
CA ALA A 32 -17.55 -2.63 -9.40
C ALA A 32 -16.71 -1.65 -10.26
N PRO A 33 -17.21 -1.22 -11.42
CA PRO A 33 -16.49 -0.33 -12.34
C PRO A 33 -16.25 1.04 -11.71
N LEU A 34 -15.21 1.73 -12.16
CA LEU A 34 -15.03 3.15 -11.89
C LEU A 34 -16.13 3.94 -12.60
N LEU A 35 -16.71 4.94 -11.94
CA LEU A 35 -17.74 5.78 -12.52
C LEU A 35 -17.24 7.20 -12.77
N ASN A 36 -17.67 7.78 -13.88
CA ASN A 36 -17.48 9.19 -14.14
C ASN A 36 -18.35 10.00 -13.16
N PRO A 37 -17.80 10.93 -12.39
CA PRO A 37 -18.56 11.64 -11.36
C PRO A 37 -19.68 12.53 -11.90
N ALA A 38 -19.57 13.00 -13.15
CA ALA A 38 -20.58 13.88 -13.75
C ALA A 38 -21.75 13.09 -14.36
N THR A 39 -21.48 11.90 -14.89
CA THR A 39 -22.50 11.11 -15.63
C THR A 39 -22.97 9.88 -14.90
N LEU A 40 -22.23 9.44 -13.88
CA LEU A 40 -22.39 8.17 -13.15
C LEU A 40 -22.33 6.93 -14.05
N GLN A 41 -21.76 7.06 -15.24
CA GLN A 41 -21.58 5.93 -16.17
C GLN A 41 -20.20 5.28 -15.93
N PRO A 42 -20.08 3.96 -16.19
CA PRO A 42 -18.80 3.27 -16.15
C PRO A 42 -17.78 3.93 -17.09
N MET A 43 -16.57 4.12 -16.59
CA MET A 43 -15.46 4.70 -17.35
C MET A 43 -14.74 3.66 -18.18
N GLY A 44 -14.37 4.03 -19.39
CA GLY A 44 -13.53 3.27 -20.29
C GLY A 44 -12.11 3.84 -20.39
N ILE A 45 -11.28 3.22 -21.27
CA ILE A 45 -9.89 3.66 -21.50
C ILE A 45 -9.85 5.12 -21.95
N ASP A 46 -10.79 5.53 -22.82
CA ASP A 46 -10.82 6.89 -23.37
C ASP A 46 -11.05 7.97 -22.29
N ASP A 47 -11.77 7.62 -21.23
CA ASP A 47 -12.00 8.52 -20.08
C ASP A 47 -10.76 8.65 -19.19
N LEU A 48 -9.96 7.58 -19.08
CA LEU A 48 -8.83 7.49 -18.14
C LEU A 48 -7.49 7.93 -18.76
N LYS A 49 -7.29 7.74 -20.08
CA LYS A 49 -6.01 7.98 -20.76
C LYS A 49 -5.53 9.44 -20.72
N GLY A 50 -6.42 10.39 -20.44
CA GLY A 50 -6.07 11.79 -20.21
C GLY A 50 -5.29 12.00 -18.92
N VAL A 51 -5.54 11.17 -17.91
CA VAL A 51 -4.92 11.24 -16.58
C VAL A 51 -3.80 10.22 -16.44
N PHE A 52 -3.99 8.97 -16.85
CA PHE A 52 -3.05 7.86 -16.72
C PHE A 52 -2.39 7.46 -18.03
N CYS A 53 -1.29 6.73 -17.96
CA CYS A 53 -0.71 6.07 -19.12
C CYS A 53 -1.69 5.05 -19.69
N GLU A 54 -1.76 4.95 -21.02
CA GLU A 54 -2.75 4.09 -21.71
C GLU A 54 -2.62 2.62 -21.31
N GLU A 55 -1.40 2.08 -21.20
CA GLU A 55 -1.19 0.69 -20.78
C GLU A 55 -1.66 0.46 -19.35
N LEU A 56 -1.47 1.44 -18.46
CA LEU A 56 -1.98 1.35 -17.09
C LEU A 56 -3.52 1.39 -17.06
N CYS A 57 -4.16 2.12 -17.97
CA CYS A 57 -5.63 2.09 -18.10
C CYS A 57 -6.14 0.70 -18.53
N LYS A 58 -5.44 0.04 -19.46
CA LYS A 58 -5.77 -1.34 -19.87
C LYS A 58 -5.66 -2.30 -18.69
N GLN A 59 -4.57 -2.25 -17.95
CA GLN A 59 -4.36 -3.08 -16.76
C GLN A 59 -5.36 -2.76 -15.64
N GLU A 60 -5.77 -1.49 -15.48
CA GLU A 60 -6.77 -1.07 -14.50
C GLU A 60 -8.13 -1.71 -14.77
N LEU A 61 -8.56 -1.73 -16.05
CA LEU A 61 -9.88 -2.16 -16.45
C LEU A 61 -10.00 -3.66 -16.78
N ASP A 62 -8.88 -4.37 -16.96
CA ASP A 62 -8.89 -5.79 -17.33
C ASP A 62 -9.21 -6.68 -16.12
N ASN A 63 -10.38 -7.28 -16.13
CA ASN A 63 -10.86 -8.19 -15.10
C ASN A 63 -10.64 -9.67 -15.42
N ASP A 64 -10.16 -10.01 -16.62
CA ASP A 64 -10.24 -11.37 -17.16
C ASP A 64 -8.88 -12.00 -17.41
N THR A 65 -7.87 -11.21 -17.77
CA THR A 65 -6.50 -11.70 -17.97
C THR A 65 -5.86 -12.06 -16.62
N ALA A 66 -5.58 -13.34 -16.40
CA ALA A 66 -5.04 -13.82 -15.11
C ALA A 66 -3.56 -13.45 -14.91
N TYR A 67 -2.76 -13.50 -15.98
CA TYR A 67 -1.31 -13.26 -15.90
C TYR A 67 -0.86 -12.23 -16.93
N PHE A 68 -0.21 -11.17 -16.45
CA PHE A 68 0.39 -10.13 -17.28
C PHE A 68 1.91 -10.35 -17.33
N PRO A 69 2.51 -10.62 -18.51
CA PRO A 69 3.96 -10.77 -18.63
C PRO A 69 4.70 -9.53 -18.11
N ILE A 70 5.72 -9.73 -17.30
CA ILE A 70 6.58 -8.64 -16.83
C ILE A 70 7.61 -8.35 -17.92
N PRO A 71 7.64 -7.13 -18.51
CA PRO A 71 8.64 -6.74 -19.48
C PRO A 71 10.07 -6.99 -19.00
N ASP A 72 10.97 -7.35 -19.93
CA ASP A 72 12.36 -7.68 -19.61
C ASP A 72 13.08 -6.51 -18.94
N GLU A 73 12.84 -5.29 -19.38
CA GLU A 73 13.45 -4.09 -18.80
C GLU A 73 13.02 -3.88 -17.33
N ILE A 74 11.78 -4.22 -16.99
CA ILE A 74 11.32 -4.21 -15.60
C ILE A 74 11.97 -5.33 -14.80
N ARG A 75 12.08 -6.55 -15.37
CA ARG A 75 12.74 -7.67 -14.71
C ARG A 75 14.22 -7.41 -14.48
N ASP A 76 14.90 -6.73 -15.40
CA ASP A 76 16.30 -6.33 -15.23
C ASP A 76 16.47 -5.33 -14.10
N PHE A 77 15.53 -4.37 -13.96
CA PHE A 77 15.53 -3.48 -12.81
C PHE A 77 15.23 -4.27 -11.50
N TYR A 78 14.29 -5.20 -11.52
CA TYR A 78 13.96 -6.02 -10.37
C TYR A 78 15.19 -6.78 -9.84
N LYS A 79 16.08 -7.29 -10.67
CA LYS A 79 17.31 -7.99 -10.25
C LYS A 79 18.22 -7.16 -9.36
N MET A 80 18.13 -5.83 -9.38
CA MET A 80 18.92 -4.97 -8.49
C MET A 80 18.53 -5.10 -7.00
N TYR A 81 17.31 -5.57 -6.69
CA TYR A 81 16.84 -5.67 -5.30
C TYR A 81 15.94 -6.87 -5.01
N ARG A 82 15.57 -7.63 -6.02
CA ARG A 82 14.79 -8.86 -5.93
C ARG A 82 15.62 -10.07 -6.35
N PRO A 83 15.28 -11.28 -5.88
CA PRO A 83 14.15 -11.60 -4.97
C PRO A 83 14.32 -10.99 -3.59
N SER A 84 13.23 -10.48 -2.99
CA SER A 84 13.28 -10.05 -1.61
C SER A 84 13.20 -11.26 -0.67
N PRO A 85 13.87 -11.24 0.49
CA PRO A 85 13.95 -12.41 1.35
C PRO A 85 12.61 -12.73 2.03
N LEU A 86 12.34 -14.03 2.17
CA LEU A 86 11.39 -14.57 3.15
C LEU A 86 12.19 -14.99 4.38
N ILE A 87 11.84 -14.47 5.53
CA ILE A 87 12.63 -14.67 6.76
C ILE A 87 11.76 -15.34 7.82
N ARG A 88 12.31 -16.33 8.53
CA ARG A 88 11.67 -16.91 9.70
C ARG A 88 12.12 -16.18 10.96
N ALA A 89 11.16 -15.70 11.75
CA ALA A 89 11.37 -14.90 12.94
C ALA A 89 11.68 -15.76 14.18
N TYR A 90 12.73 -16.57 14.13
CA TYR A 90 13.08 -17.51 15.20
C TYR A 90 13.30 -16.85 16.57
N PHE A 91 13.89 -15.65 16.60
CA PHE A 91 14.13 -14.96 17.87
C PHE A 91 12.84 -14.36 18.43
N LEU A 92 11.93 -13.90 17.57
CA LEU A 92 10.61 -13.44 18.00
C LEU A 92 9.78 -14.63 18.53
N GLU A 93 9.77 -15.78 17.82
CA GLU A 93 9.11 -17.02 18.29
C GLU A 93 9.59 -17.40 19.68
N LYS A 94 10.93 -17.39 19.89
CA LYS A 94 11.56 -17.69 21.17
C LYS A 94 11.18 -16.66 22.25
N ALA A 95 11.21 -15.38 21.95
CA ALA A 95 10.86 -14.31 22.89
C ALA A 95 9.41 -14.39 23.36
N LEU A 96 8.49 -14.77 22.45
CA LEU A 96 7.08 -14.97 22.78
C LEU A 96 6.82 -16.28 23.53
N GLY A 97 7.72 -17.27 23.38
CA GLY A 97 7.53 -18.63 23.92
C GLY A 97 6.32 -19.32 23.30
N THR A 98 6.14 -19.16 21.99
CA THR A 98 5.00 -19.67 21.22
C THR A 98 5.38 -20.90 20.39
N PRO A 99 4.47 -21.85 20.15
CA PRO A 99 4.66 -22.90 19.17
C PRO A 99 4.47 -22.42 17.70
N ALA A 100 3.94 -21.21 17.49
CA ALA A 100 3.73 -20.68 16.16
C ALA A 100 5.04 -20.54 15.38
N LYS A 101 4.98 -20.79 14.07
CA LYS A 101 6.07 -20.54 13.10
C LYS A 101 5.80 -19.22 12.39
N ILE A 102 6.65 -18.22 12.61
CA ILE A 102 6.42 -16.86 12.11
C ILE A 102 7.37 -16.57 10.95
N TYR A 103 6.82 -16.20 9.80
CA TYR A 103 7.57 -15.80 8.61
C TYR A 103 7.19 -14.38 8.21
N TYR A 104 8.17 -13.62 7.69
CA TYR A 104 7.90 -12.31 7.11
C TYR A 104 8.57 -12.13 5.75
N LYS A 105 7.79 -11.56 4.80
CA LYS A 105 8.29 -11.17 3.48
C LYS A 105 8.85 -9.74 3.58
N PHE A 106 10.17 -9.60 3.45
CA PHE A 106 10.84 -8.34 3.73
C PHE A 106 11.00 -7.48 2.48
N GLU A 107 10.05 -6.60 2.25
CA GLU A 107 10.03 -5.64 1.13
C GLU A 107 10.75 -4.31 1.44
N GLY A 108 11.09 -4.03 2.67
CA GLY A 108 11.90 -2.87 3.06
C GLY A 108 13.39 -3.02 2.75
N ASN A 109 13.81 -4.19 2.23
CA ASN A 109 15.19 -4.51 1.92
C ASN A 109 15.59 -4.05 0.50
N ASN A 110 15.24 -2.83 0.12
CA ASN A 110 15.65 -2.22 -1.12
C ASN A 110 16.01 -0.75 -0.91
N THR A 111 16.61 -0.12 -1.91
CA THR A 111 17.13 1.25 -1.82
C THR A 111 16.06 2.31 -1.60
N SER A 112 14.82 2.07 -1.99
CA SER A 112 13.69 2.96 -1.68
C SER A 112 13.14 2.75 -0.26
N GLY A 113 13.52 1.65 0.39
CA GLY A 113 13.10 1.29 1.74
C GLY A 113 11.66 0.79 1.86
N SER A 114 10.98 0.46 0.76
CA SER A 114 9.60 -0.06 0.82
C SER A 114 9.19 -0.86 -0.44
N HIS A 115 8.08 -1.63 -0.31
CA HIS A 115 7.42 -2.37 -1.40
C HIS A 115 7.00 -1.49 -2.59
N LYS A 116 6.86 -0.19 -2.40
CA LYS A 116 6.31 0.71 -3.42
C LYS A 116 7.14 0.76 -4.70
N LEU A 117 8.43 0.45 -4.62
CA LEU A 117 9.32 0.38 -5.78
C LEU A 117 8.85 -0.61 -6.85
N ASN A 118 8.18 -1.70 -6.46
CA ASN A 118 7.69 -2.72 -7.39
C ASN A 118 6.70 -2.15 -8.42
N SER A 119 5.81 -1.26 -8.00
CA SER A 119 4.85 -0.59 -8.89
C SER A 119 5.43 0.68 -9.51
N ALA A 120 6.28 1.41 -8.78
CA ALA A 120 6.90 2.64 -9.29
C ALA A 120 7.69 2.38 -10.57
N ILE A 121 8.48 1.30 -10.61
CA ILE A 121 9.25 0.95 -11.79
C ILE A 121 8.36 0.56 -12.98
N ALA A 122 7.26 -0.16 -12.74
CA ALA A 122 6.31 -0.53 -13.78
C ALA A 122 5.62 0.70 -14.38
N GLN A 123 5.12 1.60 -13.53
CA GLN A 123 4.44 2.83 -13.99
C GLN A 123 5.41 3.77 -14.74
N ALA A 124 6.64 3.95 -14.24
CA ALA A 124 7.66 4.74 -14.93
C ALA A 124 8.05 4.11 -16.28
N TYR A 125 8.18 2.80 -16.36
CA TYR A 125 8.44 2.08 -17.60
C TYR A 125 7.36 2.36 -18.66
N TYR A 126 6.09 2.20 -18.30
CA TYR A 126 4.99 2.44 -19.24
C TYR A 126 4.87 3.93 -19.63
N ALA A 127 5.14 4.85 -18.73
CA ALA A 127 5.24 6.27 -19.04
C ALA A 127 6.35 6.54 -20.08
N LYS A 128 7.53 5.95 -19.89
CA LYS A 128 8.64 6.05 -20.85
C LYS A 128 8.30 5.44 -22.21
N LYS A 129 7.69 4.26 -22.22
CA LYS A 129 7.28 3.57 -23.46
C LYS A 129 6.23 4.36 -24.24
N GLN A 130 5.35 5.08 -23.56
CA GLN A 130 4.38 5.99 -24.19
C GLN A 130 5.02 7.27 -24.73
N GLY A 131 6.29 7.53 -24.46
CA GLY A 131 7.00 8.73 -24.90
C GLY A 131 6.71 9.98 -24.07
N LEU A 132 6.27 9.80 -22.81
CA LEU A 132 6.00 10.92 -21.90
C LEU A 132 7.30 11.62 -21.49
N LYS A 133 7.19 12.91 -21.19
CA LYS A 133 8.28 13.73 -20.64
C LYS A 133 8.49 13.46 -19.15
N GLY A 134 7.38 13.27 -18.44
CA GLY A 134 7.40 13.09 -17.00
C GLY A 134 6.10 12.57 -16.42
N VAL A 135 6.11 12.42 -15.13
CA VAL A 135 4.95 11.98 -14.33
C VAL A 135 4.74 12.90 -13.14
N THR A 136 3.48 12.99 -12.71
CA THR A 136 3.08 13.69 -11.49
C THR A 136 2.55 12.70 -10.48
N THR A 137 2.71 12.97 -9.20
CA THR A 137 2.17 12.12 -8.14
C THR A 137 2.03 12.87 -6.82
N GLU A 138 1.24 12.28 -5.93
CA GLU A 138 1.20 12.63 -4.52
C GLU A 138 2.13 11.72 -3.69
N THR A 139 2.42 12.16 -2.47
CA THR A 139 3.02 11.28 -1.46
C THR A 139 2.62 11.71 -0.05
N GLY A 140 2.20 10.76 0.78
CA GLY A 140 1.88 11.01 2.20
C GLY A 140 3.16 11.14 3.01
N ALA A 141 3.70 10.02 3.48
CA ALA A 141 4.92 9.97 4.28
C ALA A 141 6.23 10.07 3.49
N GLY A 142 6.17 10.12 2.15
CA GLY A 142 7.32 10.20 1.26
C GLY A 142 7.82 8.85 0.71
N GLN A 143 7.26 7.73 1.13
CA GLN A 143 7.68 6.39 0.67
C GLN A 143 7.42 6.19 -0.82
N TRP A 144 6.23 6.57 -1.29
CA TRP A 144 5.88 6.48 -2.70
C TRP A 144 6.68 7.45 -3.56
N GLY A 145 6.77 8.71 -3.15
CA GLY A 145 7.59 9.72 -3.85
C GLY A 145 9.04 9.27 -3.99
N THR A 146 9.63 8.68 -2.93
CA THR A 146 11.00 8.14 -2.97
C THR A 146 11.14 7.03 -4.01
N ALA A 147 10.22 6.06 -4.01
CA ALA A 147 10.24 4.95 -4.96
C ALA A 147 10.07 5.43 -6.41
N LEU A 148 9.13 6.34 -6.64
CA LEU A 148 8.88 6.89 -7.97
C LEU A 148 10.05 7.75 -8.47
N SER A 149 10.63 8.59 -7.61
CA SER A 149 11.80 9.41 -7.97
C SER A 149 12.96 8.54 -8.46
N MET A 150 13.22 7.42 -7.77
CA MET A 150 14.23 6.45 -8.18
C MET A 150 13.90 5.81 -9.54
N ALA A 151 12.66 5.40 -9.75
CA ALA A 151 12.22 4.80 -11.02
C ALA A 151 12.30 5.82 -12.18
N CYS A 152 11.91 7.07 -11.95
CA CYS A 152 11.99 8.14 -12.94
C CYS A 152 13.45 8.48 -13.29
N ALA A 153 14.34 8.54 -12.31
CA ALA A 153 15.78 8.73 -12.56
C ALA A 153 16.35 7.62 -13.46
N TYR A 154 15.96 6.38 -13.22
CA TYR A 154 16.40 5.23 -14.05
C TYR A 154 15.92 5.33 -15.50
N PHE A 155 14.66 5.73 -15.74
CA PHE A 155 14.10 5.85 -17.09
C PHE A 155 14.29 7.23 -17.73
N GLY A 156 14.92 8.20 -17.06
CA GLY A 156 15.11 9.55 -17.56
C GLY A 156 13.79 10.29 -17.75
N LEU A 157 12.89 10.22 -16.80
CA LEU A 157 11.62 10.93 -16.74
C LEU A 157 11.70 12.08 -15.72
N ASP A 158 11.05 13.19 -16.02
CA ASP A 158 10.78 14.20 -15.00
C ASP A 158 9.77 13.71 -13.97
N CYS A 159 9.93 14.11 -12.71
CA CYS A 159 9.11 13.64 -11.60
C CYS A 159 8.65 14.81 -10.72
N GLN A 160 7.34 15.08 -10.74
CA GLN A 160 6.70 16.12 -9.93
C GLN A 160 5.96 15.48 -8.77
N VAL A 161 6.36 15.74 -7.54
CA VAL A 161 5.83 15.11 -6.33
C VAL A 161 5.18 16.16 -5.43
N PHE A 162 3.88 16.00 -5.18
CA PHE A 162 3.15 16.77 -4.18
C PHE A 162 3.15 16.01 -2.85
N MET A 163 3.87 16.51 -1.86
CA MET A 163 4.03 15.87 -0.56
C MET A 163 3.14 16.54 0.48
N VAL A 164 2.36 15.75 1.22
CA VAL A 164 1.52 16.27 2.33
C VAL A 164 2.34 17.17 3.23
N LYS A 165 1.92 18.42 3.44
CA LYS A 165 2.67 19.50 4.08
C LYS A 165 3.24 19.13 5.44
N CYS A 166 2.45 18.52 6.32
CA CYS A 166 2.97 18.10 7.64
C CYS A 166 4.10 17.06 7.52
N SER A 167 4.02 16.16 6.56
CA SER A 167 5.09 15.17 6.31
C SER A 167 6.31 15.80 5.65
N TYR A 168 6.11 16.77 4.76
CA TYR A 168 7.19 17.53 4.14
C TYR A 168 8.08 18.22 5.18
N GLU A 169 7.48 18.74 6.25
CA GLU A 169 8.17 19.39 7.37
C GLU A 169 8.78 18.37 8.35
N GLN A 170 8.06 17.31 8.68
CA GLN A 170 8.45 16.33 9.70
C GLN A 170 9.46 15.29 9.20
N LYS A 171 9.53 15.05 7.88
CA LYS A 171 10.37 14.02 7.27
C LYS A 171 11.33 14.60 6.23
N PRO A 172 12.22 15.52 6.61
CA PRO A 172 13.08 16.25 5.66
C PRO A 172 14.02 15.31 4.89
N PHE A 173 14.47 14.21 5.49
CA PHE A 173 15.38 13.27 4.81
C PHE A 173 14.73 12.53 3.64
N ARG A 174 13.45 12.21 3.71
CA ARG A 174 12.73 11.62 2.56
C ARG A 174 12.65 12.62 1.40
N ARG A 175 12.38 13.89 1.70
CA ARG A 175 12.41 14.95 0.70
C ARG A 175 13.79 15.06 0.02
N GLU A 176 14.87 15.02 0.80
CA GLU A 176 16.22 15.12 0.24
C GLU A 176 16.60 13.88 -0.59
N VAL A 177 16.13 12.69 -0.23
CA VAL A 177 16.29 11.49 -1.08
C VAL A 177 15.58 11.67 -2.43
N MET A 178 14.33 12.14 -2.45
CA MET A 178 13.60 12.41 -3.69
C MET A 178 14.33 13.43 -4.56
N ARG A 179 14.80 14.52 -3.97
CA ARG A 179 15.58 15.56 -4.67
C ARG A 179 16.92 15.04 -5.18
N THR A 180 17.58 14.15 -4.45
CA THR A 180 18.82 13.49 -4.87
C THR A 180 18.61 12.65 -6.12
N TYR A 181 17.44 12.02 -6.28
CA TYR A 181 17.04 11.32 -7.50
C TYR A 181 16.49 12.27 -8.59
N GLY A 182 16.51 13.58 -8.38
CA GLY A 182 16.13 14.58 -9.39
C GLY A 182 14.65 14.96 -9.40
N ALA A 183 13.84 14.49 -8.44
CA ALA A 183 12.43 14.86 -8.37
C ALA A 183 12.24 16.29 -7.84
N HIS A 184 11.21 16.96 -8.35
CA HIS A 184 10.69 18.21 -7.81
C HIS A 184 9.65 17.88 -6.74
N VAL A 185 9.85 18.39 -5.51
CA VAL A 185 8.99 18.07 -4.36
C VAL A 185 8.35 19.33 -3.82
N THR A 186 7.03 19.41 -3.94
CA THR A 186 6.22 20.57 -3.51
C THR A 186 5.37 20.19 -2.29
N PRO A 187 5.35 21.01 -1.21
CA PRO A 187 4.44 20.76 -0.08
C PRO A 187 2.99 21.04 -0.50
N SER A 188 2.08 20.10 -0.20
CA SER A 188 0.67 20.19 -0.58
C SER A 188 -0.24 20.40 0.65
N PRO A 189 -1.24 21.32 0.58
CA PRO A 189 -1.58 22.15 -0.59
C PRO A 189 -0.59 23.30 -0.84
N SER A 190 -0.43 23.67 -2.13
CA SER A 190 0.52 24.67 -2.60
C SER A 190 -0.16 25.86 -3.28
N MET A 191 0.64 26.89 -3.58
CA MET A 191 0.20 28.01 -4.43
C MET A 191 0.42 27.74 -5.94
N ASP A 192 1.01 26.61 -6.30
CA ASP A 192 1.41 26.31 -7.68
C ASP A 192 0.22 25.86 -8.55
N THR A 193 -0.80 25.26 -7.94
CA THR A 193 -2.01 24.75 -8.60
C THR A 193 -3.24 25.61 -8.27
N GLU A 194 -4.27 25.54 -9.10
CA GLU A 194 -5.54 26.23 -8.83
C GLU A 194 -6.28 25.59 -7.64
N VAL A 195 -6.33 24.24 -7.62
CA VAL A 195 -6.96 23.51 -6.53
C VAL A 195 -6.22 23.73 -5.21
N GLY A 196 -4.89 23.81 -5.22
CA GLY A 196 -4.11 24.09 -4.01
C GLY A 196 -4.41 25.47 -3.45
N ARG A 197 -4.46 26.52 -4.32
CA ARG A 197 -4.86 27.87 -3.93
C ARG A 197 -6.27 27.92 -3.32
N LYS A 198 -7.22 27.22 -3.93
CA LYS A 198 -8.59 27.12 -3.42
C LYS A 198 -8.63 26.49 -2.04
N ILE A 199 -7.98 25.34 -1.85
CA ILE A 199 -7.92 24.67 -0.55
C ILE A 199 -7.27 25.57 0.53
N LEU A 200 -6.19 26.29 0.20
CA LEU A 200 -5.53 27.21 1.14
C LEU A 200 -6.41 28.40 1.49
N ALA A 201 -7.25 28.88 0.56
CA ALA A 201 -8.19 29.98 0.82
C ALA A 201 -9.35 29.52 1.73
N GLU A 202 -9.88 28.33 1.52
CA GLU A 202 -10.98 27.76 2.30
C GLU A 202 -10.51 27.26 3.69
N HIS A 203 -9.28 26.76 3.80
CA HIS A 203 -8.68 26.18 5.00
C HIS A 203 -7.31 26.78 5.32
N PRO A 204 -7.20 28.06 5.69
CA PRO A 204 -5.94 28.69 6.05
C PRO A 204 -5.30 27.96 7.24
N GLY A 205 -4.07 27.52 7.11
CA GLY A 205 -3.36 26.79 8.15
C GLY A 205 -3.54 25.26 8.12
N THR A 206 -4.21 24.72 7.11
CA THR A 206 -4.28 23.26 6.92
C THR A 206 -2.88 22.64 6.86
N THR A 207 -2.74 21.45 7.46
CA THR A 207 -1.54 20.62 7.40
C THR A 207 -1.47 19.75 6.14
N GLY A 208 -2.51 19.85 5.30
CA GLY A 208 -2.67 19.04 4.10
C GLY A 208 -3.16 17.61 4.37
N SER A 209 -3.64 16.98 3.32
CA SER A 209 -4.06 15.58 3.30
C SER A 209 -3.58 14.90 2.03
N LEU A 210 -3.68 13.57 1.99
CA LEU A 210 -3.36 12.82 0.76
C LEU A 210 -4.31 13.20 -0.38
N GLY A 211 -5.61 13.40 -0.08
CA GLY A 211 -6.59 13.86 -1.05
C GLY A 211 -6.26 15.21 -1.67
N CYS A 212 -5.77 16.18 -0.89
CA CYS A 212 -5.31 17.46 -1.43
C CYS A 212 -4.14 17.26 -2.42
N ALA A 213 -3.15 16.45 -2.04
CA ALA A 213 -1.98 16.19 -2.86
C ALA A 213 -2.33 15.43 -4.16
N ILE A 214 -3.32 14.52 -4.12
CA ILE A 214 -3.86 13.84 -5.30
C ILE A 214 -4.46 14.88 -6.26
N SER A 215 -5.32 15.77 -5.77
CA SER A 215 -5.96 16.79 -6.60
C SER A 215 -4.93 17.68 -7.31
N GLU A 216 -3.88 18.14 -6.61
CA GLU A 216 -2.81 18.95 -7.21
C GLU A 216 -1.99 18.17 -8.26
N ALA A 217 -1.68 16.91 -7.98
CA ALA A 217 -0.95 16.05 -8.91
C ALA A 217 -1.74 15.76 -10.18
N VAL A 218 -3.05 15.50 -10.06
CA VAL A 218 -3.94 15.27 -11.21
C VAL A 218 -4.11 16.56 -12.02
N GLU A 219 -4.36 17.72 -11.39
CA GLU A 219 -4.41 19.00 -12.08
C GLU A 219 -3.13 19.25 -12.90
N THR A 220 -1.97 19.02 -12.28
CA THR A 220 -0.68 19.20 -12.97
C THR A 220 -0.54 18.25 -14.16
N ALA A 221 -0.97 16.99 -14.03
CA ALA A 221 -0.90 16.01 -15.11
C ALA A 221 -1.75 16.40 -16.33
N VAL A 222 -2.95 16.93 -16.10
CA VAL A 222 -3.89 17.28 -17.19
C VAL A 222 -3.63 18.65 -17.81
N THR A 223 -2.91 19.54 -17.11
CA THR A 223 -2.58 20.87 -17.61
C THR A 223 -1.18 20.97 -18.25
N HIS A 224 -0.34 19.94 -18.13
CA HIS A 224 1.01 19.91 -18.67
C HIS A 224 1.17 18.85 -19.75
N ASP A 225 1.43 19.29 -20.97
CA ASP A 225 1.62 18.39 -22.11
C ASP A 225 2.80 17.44 -21.91
N GLY A 226 2.53 16.15 -22.13
CA GLY A 226 3.52 15.09 -21.98
C GLY A 226 3.67 14.56 -20.55
N TYR A 227 2.77 14.94 -19.63
CA TYR A 227 2.71 14.39 -18.27
C TYR A 227 1.50 13.51 -18.08
N ARG A 228 1.62 12.54 -17.17
CA ARG A 228 0.52 11.72 -16.67
C ARG A 228 0.67 11.52 -15.16
N TYR A 229 -0.47 11.35 -14.51
CA TYR A 229 -0.52 11.02 -13.09
C TYR A 229 -0.23 9.54 -12.85
N VAL A 230 0.50 9.24 -11.79
CA VAL A 230 0.77 7.89 -11.31
C VAL A 230 0.51 7.81 -9.82
N LEU A 231 0.05 6.64 -9.34
CA LEU A 231 -0.44 6.46 -7.97
C LEU A 231 0.17 5.21 -7.33
N GLY A 232 0.61 5.32 -6.09
CA GLY A 232 1.33 4.27 -5.36
C GLY A 232 0.46 3.30 -4.57
N SER A 233 -0.87 3.34 -4.70
CA SER A 233 -1.80 2.49 -3.95
C SER A 233 -3.17 2.43 -4.63
N VAL A 234 -4.13 1.74 -4.02
CA VAL A 234 -5.58 1.71 -4.33
C VAL A 234 -5.94 1.08 -5.67
N LEU A 235 -5.34 1.53 -6.78
CA LEU A 235 -5.69 1.12 -8.14
C LEU A 235 -5.41 -0.36 -8.41
N ASN A 236 -6.24 -0.97 -9.24
CA ASN A 236 -6.14 -2.40 -9.60
C ASN A 236 -4.79 -2.72 -10.26
N GLN A 237 -4.30 -1.84 -11.14
CA GLN A 237 -2.98 -2.00 -11.78
C GLN A 237 -1.84 -1.93 -10.75
N VAL A 238 -1.99 -1.18 -9.66
CA VAL A 238 -0.98 -1.15 -8.59
C VAL A 238 -0.95 -2.46 -7.83
N LEU A 239 -2.12 -3.02 -7.46
CA LEU A 239 -2.20 -4.33 -6.81
C LEU A 239 -1.67 -5.44 -7.72
N LEU A 240 -1.92 -5.36 -9.03
CA LEU A 240 -1.35 -6.25 -10.03
C LEU A 240 0.19 -6.26 -9.96
N HIS A 241 0.84 -5.10 -10.03
CA HIS A 241 2.31 -5.01 -9.94
C HIS A 241 2.84 -5.51 -8.60
N GLN A 242 2.11 -5.29 -7.51
CA GLN A 242 2.51 -5.75 -6.18
C GLN A 242 2.32 -7.26 -5.98
N SER A 243 1.63 -7.97 -6.88
CA SER A 243 1.45 -9.43 -6.78
C SER A 243 2.78 -10.19 -6.76
N ILE A 244 3.86 -9.58 -7.25
CA ILE A 244 5.21 -10.13 -7.18
C ILE A 244 5.64 -10.47 -5.74
N ILE A 245 5.15 -9.70 -4.74
CA ILE A 245 5.42 -9.95 -3.31
C ILE A 245 4.92 -11.33 -2.89
N GLY A 246 3.64 -11.59 -3.17
CA GLY A 246 2.99 -12.85 -2.82
C GLY A 246 3.50 -14.02 -3.64
N LEU A 247 3.73 -13.82 -4.94
CA LEU A 247 4.27 -14.84 -5.83
C LEU A 247 5.65 -15.32 -5.37
N GLU A 248 6.56 -14.41 -5.02
CA GLU A 248 7.86 -14.79 -4.45
C GLU A 248 7.72 -15.43 -3.06
N ALA A 249 6.84 -14.89 -2.19
CA ALA A 249 6.63 -15.45 -0.87
C ALA A 249 6.13 -16.90 -0.96
N LYS A 250 5.15 -17.15 -1.83
CA LYS A 250 4.62 -18.50 -2.07
C LYS A 250 5.68 -19.43 -2.63
N ALA A 251 6.40 -19.03 -3.66
CA ALA A 251 7.48 -19.84 -4.25
C ALA A 251 8.57 -20.18 -3.21
N ALA A 252 8.94 -19.25 -2.34
CA ALA A 252 9.89 -19.47 -1.27
C ALA A 252 9.37 -20.46 -0.21
N LEU A 253 8.08 -20.37 0.17
CA LEU A 253 7.45 -21.33 1.08
C LEU A 253 7.35 -22.71 0.46
N ASP A 254 6.95 -22.81 -0.81
CA ASP A 254 6.80 -24.07 -1.54
C ASP A 254 8.12 -24.85 -1.64
N LYS A 255 9.28 -24.17 -1.74
CA LYS A 255 10.61 -24.79 -1.71
C LYS A 255 10.85 -25.66 -0.47
N TYR A 256 10.19 -25.34 0.64
CA TYR A 256 10.32 -26.05 1.93
C TYR A 256 9.05 -26.80 2.32
N GLY A 257 8.07 -26.92 1.41
CA GLY A 257 6.81 -27.58 1.67
C GLY A 257 5.97 -26.91 2.77
N ILE A 258 6.10 -25.57 2.93
CA ILE A 258 5.44 -24.80 3.97
C ILE A 258 4.15 -24.19 3.40
N THR A 259 3.05 -24.39 4.11
CA THR A 259 1.76 -23.73 3.83
C THR A 259 1.41 -22.84 5.02
N PRO A 260 1.19 -21.54 4.85
CA PRO A 260 0.76 -20.67 5.95
C PRO A 260 -0.70 -20.96 6.32
N ASP A 261 -1.02 -20.94 7.60
CA ASP A 261 -2.40 -20.96 8.11
C ASP A 261 -3.00 -19.56 8.09
N ILE A 262 -2.14 -18.55 8.37
CA ILE A 262 -2.56 -17.15 8.52
C ILE A 262 -1.64 -16.28 7.68
N VAL A 263 -2.24 -15.39 6.85
CA VAL A 263 -1.50 -14.38 6.09
C VAL A 263 -1.96 -13.00 6.52
N ILE A 264 -1.01 -12.13 6.90
CA ILE A 264 -1.28 -10.83 7.54
C ILE A 264 -0.60 -9.71 6.76
N GLY A 265 -1.32 -8.63 6.50
CA GLY A 265 -0.73 -7.41 5.93
C GLY A 265 -1.35 -6.16 6.50
N CYS A 266 -0.58 -5.06 6.55
CA CYS A 266 -1.12 -3.76 6.91
C CYS A 266 -1.93 -3.19 5.75
N ALA A 267 -2.98 -2.44 6.05
CA ALA A 267 -3.93 -1.91 5.09
C ALA A 267 -4.09 -0.39 5.25
N GLY A 268 -3.64 0.35 4.24
CA GLY A 268 -4.02 1.72 3.95
C GLY A 268 -4.91 1.71 2.73
N GLY A 269 -4.41 2.13 1.56
CA GLY A 269 -5.11 1.90 0.28
C GLY A 269 -5.06 0.46 -0.23
N GLY A 270 -4.28 -0.42 0.41
CA GLY A 270 -4.32 -1.87 0.21
C GLY A 270 -3.25 -2.47 -0.71
N SER A 271 -2.31 -1.69 -1.27
CA SER A 271 -1.40 -2.19 -2.30
C SER A 271 -0.48 -3.33 -1.82
N ASN A 272 0.13 -3.18 -0.63
CA ASN A 272 1.00 -4.23 -0.09
C ASN A 272 0.23 -5.49 0.32
N LEU A 273 -0.92 -5.31 0.97
CA LEU A 273 -1.78 -6.41 1.37
C LEU A 273 -2.26 -7.19 0.14
N GLY A 274 -2.83 -6.48 -0.86
CA GLY A 274 -3.32 -7.09 -2.10
C GLY A 274 -2.21 -7.83 -2.85
N GLY A 275 -1.00 -7.26 -2.90
CA GLY A 275 0.16 -7.92 -3.49
C GLY A 275 0.55 -9.21 -2.78
N LEU A 276 0.66 -9.15 -1.44
CA LEU A 276 1.05 -10.31 -0.63
C LEU A 276 0.04 -11.44 -0.70
N ILE A 277 -1.26 -11.13 -0.55
CA ILE A 277 -2.30 -12.15 -0.46
C ILE A 277 -2.74 -12.73 -1.80
N SER A 278 -2.43 -12.06 -2.92
CA SER A 278 -2.99 -12.40 -4.24
C SER A 278 -2.89 -13.88 -4.61
N PRO A 279 -1.74 -14.60 -4.52
CA PRO A 279 -1.70 -16.02 -4.88
C PRO A 279 -2.44 -16.91 -3.89
N PHE A 280 -2.47 -16.54 -2.60
CA PHE A 280 -3.17 -17.29 -1.57
C PHE A 280 -4.70 -17.15 -1.73
N VAL A 281 -5.18 -15.93 -1.94
CA VAL A 281 -6.60 -15.69 -2.24
C VAL A 281 -6.99 -16.33 -3.57
N GLY A 282 -6.11 -16.32 -4.58
CA GLY A 282 -6.35 -17.03 -5.84
C GLY A 282 -6.62 -18.53 -5.62
N GLU A 283 -5.82 -19.21 -4.80
CA GLU A 283 -6.08 -20.60 -4.42
C GLU A 283 -7.41 -20.77 -3.67
N MET A 284 -7.78 -19.82 -2.79
CA MET A 284 -9.10 -19.85 -2.13
C MET A 284 -10.26 -19.70 -3.12
N LEU A 285 -10.14 -18.77 -4.06
CA LEU A 285 -11.16 -18.49 -5.08
C LEU A 285 -11.36 -19.69 -6.02
N ARG A 286 -10.30 -20.42 -6.33
CA ARG A 286 -10.36 -21.66 -7.13
C ARG A 286 -10.75 -22.90 -6.31
N GLY A 287 -10.92 -22.77 -4.97
CA GLY A 287 -11.27 -23.87 -4.09
C GLY A 287 -10.14 -24.87 -3.82
N GLU A 288 -8.90 -24.48 -4.05
CA GLU A 288 -7.72 -25.34 -3.92
C GLU A 288 -7.24 -25.46 -2.47
N LYS A 289 -7.23 -24.35 -1.73
CA LYS A 289 -6.80 -24.24 -0.33
C LYS A 289 -7.60 -23.19 0.42
N GLN A 290 -7.50 -23.24 1.76
CA GLN A 290 -8.08 -22.23 2.64
C GLN A 290 -6.98 -21.57 3.47
N TYR A 291 -7.06 -20.25 3.60
CA TYR A 291 -6.16 -19.44 4.39
C TYR A 291 -6.97 -18.45 5.22
N ARG A 292 -6.49 -18.10 6.39
CA ARG A 292 -7.04 -17.00 7.15
C ARG A 292 -6.28 -15.72 6.80
N ILE A 293 -6.95 -14.78 6.15
CA ILE A 293 -6.35 -13.52 5.71
C ILE A 293 -6.75 -12.41 6.69
N ILE A 294 -5.77 -11.67 7.22
CA ILE A 294 -6.01 -10.58 8.16
C ILE A 294 -5.46 -9.27 7.59
N ALA A 295 -6.35 -8.32 7.33
CA ALA A 295 -6.00 -6.92 7.07
C ALA A 295 -5.86 -6.16 8.38
N VAL A 296 -4.77 -5.40 8.55
CA VAL A 296 -4.54 -4.65 9.78
C VAL A 296 -4.44 -3.16 9.47
N GLU A 297 -5.36 -2.38 10.00
CA GLU A 297 -5.47 -0.94 9.79
C GLU A 297 -5.25 -0.16 11.09
N PRO A 298 -4.88 1.14 11.02
CA PRO A 298 -4.76 1.95 12.23
C PRO A 298 -6.14 2.31 12.78
N SER A 299 -6.30 2.29 14.10
CA SER A 299 -7.54 2.71 14.78
C SER A 299 -7.91 4.18 14.48
N SER A 300 -6.96 4.99 14.06
CA SER A 300 -7.17 6.38 13.64
C SER A 300 -7.71 6.54 12.22
N CYS A 301 -7.69 5.47 11.41
CA CYS A 301 -8.19 5.46 10.03
C CYS A 301 -8.80 4.08 9.68
N PRO A 302 -9.93 3.70 10.33
CA PRO A 302 -10.48 2.34 10.31
C PRO A 302 -11.44 2.13 9.13
N SER A 303 -10.93 2.17 7.89
CA SER A 303 -11.74 2.13 6.68
C SER A 303 -12.50 0.82 6.49
N PHE A 304 -11.92 -0.33 6.83
CA PHE A 304 -12.62 -1.62 6.81
C PHE A 304 -13.55 -1.80 7.99
N THR A 305 -13.05 -1.59 9.22
CA THR A 305 -13.78 -1.98 10.42
C THR A 305 -14.91 -1.02 10.78
N ARG A 306 -14.86 0.23 10.32
CA ARG A 306 -15.87 1.28 10.60
C ARG A 306 -16.34 2.05 9.36
N GLY A 307 -15.80 1.75 8.18
CA GLY A 307 -16.20 2.37 6.91
C GLY A 307 -17.50 1.78 6.36
N LYS A 308 -17.99 2.42 5.29
CA LYS A 308 -19.10 1.92 4.47
C LYS A 308 -18.61 1.37 3.14
N TYR A 309 -19.22 0.32 2.65
CA TYR A 309 -19.00 -0.17 1.28
C TYR A 309 -19.91 0.61 0.32
N ALA A 310 -19.35 1.65 -0.31
CA ALA A 310 -20.08 2.59 -1.15
C ALA A 310 -19.19 3.14 -2.26
N TYR A 311 -19.79 3.78 -3.25
CA TYR A 311 -19.05 4.64 -4.17
C TYR A 311 -18.62 5.92 -3.46
N ASP A 312 -17.35 6.30 -3.65
CA ASP A 312 -16.78 7.52 -3.12
C ASP A 312 -15.69 8.06 -4.02
N PHE A 313 -15.35 9.34 -3.87
CA PHE A 313 -14.23 9.96 -4.56
C PHE A 313 -12.90 9.44 -4.01
N CYS A 314 -11.92 9.30 -4.91
CA CYS A 314 -10.56 8.93 -4.51
C CYS A 314 -9.77 10.11 -3.94
N ASP A 315 -10.26 11.35 -4.08
CA ASP A 315 -9.61 12.59 -3.67
C ASP A 315 -10.56 13.57 -2.98
N THR A 316 -9.99 14.53 -2.23
CA THR A 316 -10.77 15.54 -1.49
C THR A 316 -11.35 16.63 -2.42
N GLY A 317 -10.69 16.88 -3.56
CA GLY A 317 -11.15 17.87 -4.54
C GLY A 317 -12.27 17.38 -5.46
N GLU A 318 -12.67 16.11 -5.34
CA GLU A 318 -13.77 15.49 -6.10
C GLU A 318 -13.57 15.54 -7.62
N ILE A 319 -12.30 15.48 -8.07
CA ILE A 319 -11.93 15.50 -9.49
C ILE A 319 -11.61 14.12 -10.05
N CYS A 320 -11.35 13.14 -9.16
CA CYS A 320 -11.06 11.77 -9.55
C CYS A 320 -12.36 10.96 -9.79
N PRO A 321 -12.26 9.81 -10.50
CA PRO A 321 -13.37 8.88 -10.65
C PRO A 321 -13.93 8.40 -9.32
N LEU A 322 -15.22 8.04 -9.30
CA LEU A 322 -15.85 7.34 -8.19
C LEU A 322 -15.43 5.87 -8.21
N SER A 323 -14.98 5.37 -7.09
CA SER A 323 -14.64 3.94 -6.88
C SER A 323 -15.53 3.34 -5.81
N LYS A 324 -16.05 2.13 -6.03
CA LYS A 324 -16.78 1.40 -4.99
C LYS A 324 -15.80 0.74 -4.04
N MET A 325 -15.78 1.19 -2.80
CA MET A 325 -14.80 0.81 -1.80
C MET A 325 -15.35 0.86 -0.38
N TYR A 326 -14.67 0.20 0.55
CA TYR A 326 -14.85 0.53 1.96
C TYR A 326 -14.21 1.89 2.21
N THR A 327 -15.00 2.86 2.65
CA THR A 327 -14.57 4.24 2.81
C THR A 327 -15.07 4.85 4.11
N LEU A 328 -14.30 5.80 4.64
CA LEU A 328 -14.67 6.70 5.72
C LEU A 328 -15.28 8.01 5.21
N GLY A 329 -15.37 8.18 3.88
CA GLY A 329 -15.78 9.41 3.21
C GLY A 329 -14.58 10.24 2.72
N SER A 330 -14.62 10.76 1.48
CA SER A 330 -13.55 11.54 0.86
C SER A 330 -13.19 12.83 1.62
N GLN A 331 -14.12 13.34 2.42
CA GLN A 331 -13.92 14.49 3.30
C GLN A 331 -13.37 14.12 4.70
N PHE A 332 -13.21 12.82 5.01
CA PHE A 332 -12.63 12.39 6.27
C PHE A 332 -11.11 12.66 6.29
N ILE A 333 -10.68 13.44 7.28
CA ILE A 333 -9.27 13.73 7.50
C ILE A 333 -8.76 12.90 8.69
N PRO A 334 -7.98 11.84 8.45
CA PRO A 334 -7.41 11.05 9.54
C PRO A 334 -6.52 11.89 10.44
N SER A 335 -6.59 11.65 11.75
CA SER A 335 -5.66 12.29 12.70
C SER A 335 -4.20 11.98 12.36
N ALA A 336 -3.31 12.87 12.82
CA ALA A 336 -1.88 12.74 12.59
C ALA A 336 -1.31 11.56 13.39
N ASN A 337 -1.32 10.36 12.80
CA ASN A 337 -0.55 9.22 13.28
C ASN A 337 0.77 9.09 12.50
N HIS A 338 1.70 8.28 13.01
CA HIS A 338 3.01 8.11 12.42
C HIS A 338 3.05 7.12 11.24
N ALA A 339 2.01 6.31 11.05
CA ALA A 339 1.86 5.44 9.89
C ALA A 339 1.23 6.20 8.71
N GLY A 340 1.94 7.18 8.18
CA GLY A 340 1.44 8.08 7.13
C GLY A 340 0.98 7.37 5.86
N GLY A 341 1.56 6.20 5.54
CA GLY A 341 1.16 5.37 4.41
C GLY A 341 -0.17 4.62 4.61
N LEU A 342 -0.73 4.63 5.83
CA LEU A 342 -2.04 4.03 6.14
C LEU A 342 -3.14 5.08 6.38
N ARG A 343 -2.86 6.37 6.15
CA ARG A 343 -3.79 7.49 6.37
C ARG A 343 -4.54 7.83 5.07
N TYR A 344 -5.37 6.91 4.62
CA TYR A 344 -6.22 7.12 3.44
C TYR A 344 -7.66 6.71 3.77
N HIS A 345 -8.63 7.53 3.38
CA HIS A 345 -10.04 7.36 3.73
C HIS A 345 -10.69 6.14 3.08
N GLY A 346 -10.14 5.65 1.97
CA GLY A 346 -10.71 4.57 1.16
C GLY A 346 -9.80 3.35 1.04
N MET A 347 -10.33 2.31 0.45
CA MET A 347 -9.65 1.02 0.25
C MET A 347 -9.74 0.61 -1.22
N SER A 348 -8.74 -0.12 -1.72
CA SER A 348 -8.79 -0.75 -3.05
C SER A 348 -10.11 -1.46 -3.30
N SER A 349 -10.66 -1.31 -4.50
CA SER A 349 -11.91 -1.97 -4.91
C SER A 349 -11.79 -3.50 -4.88
N ILE A 350 -10.62 -4.06 -5.23
CA ILE A 350 -10.34 -5.50 -5.13
C ILE A 350 -10.46 -5.99 -3.69
N LEU A 351 -9.77 -5.33 -2.76
CA LEU A 351 -9.79 -5.76 -1.35
C LEU A 351 -11.14 -5.50 -0.70
N SER A 352 -11.81 -4.43 -1.10
CA SER A 352 -13.17 -4.13 -0.63
C SER A 352 -14.16 -5.23 -1.05
N GLN A 353 -14.08 -5.70 -2.30
CA GLN A 353 -14.91 -6.79 -2.77
C GLN A 353 -14.55 -8.11 -2.07
N LEU A 354 -13.27 -8.44 -1.90
CA LEU A 354 -12.83 -9.66 -1.19
C LEU A 354 -13.28 -9.65 0.28
N TYR A 355 -13.27 -8.50 0.93
CA TYR A 355 -13.74 -8.35 2.31
C TYR A 355 -15.28 -8.49 2.38
N ALA A 356 -16.01 -7.87 1.47
CA ALA A 356 -17.47 -7.99 1.37
C ALA A 356 -17.91 -9.45 1.09
N ASP A 357 -17.14 -10.21 0.31
CA ASP A 357 -17.38 -11.62 -0.02
C ASP A 357 -16.90 -12.59 1.09
N GLY A 358 -16.30 -12.09 2.19
CA GLY A 358 -15.89 -12.89 3.34
C GLY A 358 -14.57 -13.66 3.16
N TYR A 359 -13.73 -13.32 2.16
CA TYR A 359 -12.42 -13.96 1.97
C TYR A 359 -11.35 -13.47 2.93
N MET A 360 -11.60 -12.41 3.66
CA MET A 360 -10.64 -11.84 4.61
C MET A 360 -11.35 -11.19 5.79
N GLU A 361 -10.65 -11.05 6.91
CA GLU A 361 -11.06 -10.28 8.07
C GLU A 361 -10.22 -9.01 8.20
N ALA A 362 -10.71 -8.04 8.98
CA ALA A 362 -9.99 -6.81 9.26
C ALA A 362 -9.90 -6.55 10.76
N ARG A 363 -8.81 -5.90 11.19
CA ARG A 363 -8.58 -5.43 12.56
C ARG A 363 -8.01 -4.03 12.55
N SER A 364 -8.50 -3.20 13.45
CA SER A 364 -7.88 -1.93 13.77
C SER A 364 -7.00 -2.05 15.00
N VAL A 365 -5.84 -1.36 15.01
CA VAL A 365 -4.88 -1.37 16.12
C VAL A 365 -4.40 0.05 16.45
N GLU A 366 -4.17 0.29 17.73
CA GLU A 366 -3.70 1.57 18.24
C GLU A 366 -2.20 1.74 18.03
N GLN A 367 -1.75 2.96 17.69
CA GLN A 367 -0.34 3.20 17.37
C GLN A 367 0.62 2.91 18.53
N THR A 368 0.22 3.15 19.79
CA THR A 368 1.07 2.83 20.94
C THR A 368 1.34 1.33 21.06
N SER A 369 0.34 0.49 20.77
CA SER A 369 0.49 -0.97 20.76
C SER A 369 1.32 -1.43 19.55
N VAL A 370 1.20 -0.74 18.42
CA VAL A 370 1.99 -0.97 17.21
C VAL A 370 3.47 -0.69 17.47
N PHE A 371 3.82 0.42 18.14
CA PHE A 371 5.22 0.75 18.45
C PHE A 371 5.83 -0.17 19.49
N LYS A 372 5.05 -0.66 20.47
CA LYS A 372 5.51 -1.74 21.39
C LYS A 372 5.90 -3.00 20.61
N ALA A 373 5.08 -3.39 19.63
CA ALA A 373 5.37 -4.53 18.78
C ALA A 373 6.58 -4.29 17.87
N ALA A 374 6.72 -3.08 17.32
CA ALA A 374 7.85 -2.67 16.50
C ALA A 374 9.19 -2.77 17.26
N GLU A 375 9.24 -2.28 18.51
CA GLU A 375 10.43 -2.38 19.32
C GLU A 375 10.78 -3.81 19.73
N LEU A 376 9.78 -4.62 20.09
CA LEU A 376 10.00 -6.03 20.36
C LEU A 376 10.61 -6.72 19.14
N PHE A 377 10.04 -6.48 17.96
CA PHE A 377 10.53 -7.02 16.70
C PHE A 377 11.95 -6.55 16.39
N ALA A 378 12.23 -5.25 16.54
CA ALA A 378 13.57 -4.71 16.31
C ALA A 378 14.61 -5.32 17.24
N ARG A 379 14.28 -5.52 18.52
CA ARG A 379 15.17 -6.13 19.52
C ARG A 379 15.39 -7.62 19.31
N THR A 380 14.45 -8.33 18.71
CA THR A 380 14.55 -9.77 18.46
C THR A 380 15.12 -10.08 17.08
N GLU A 381 14.64 -9.42 16.03
CA GLU A 381 14.98 -9.74 14.64
C GLU A 381 16.07 -8.80 14.04
N GLY A 382 16.51 -7.79 14.77
CA GLY A 382 17.57 -6.86 14.35
C GLY A 382 17.16 -5.95 13.18
N THR A 383 15.86 -5.85 12.90
CA THR A 383 15.31 -5.04 11.78
C THR A 383 14.38 -3.98 12.35
N LEU A 384 14.67 -2.70 12.06
CA LEU A 384 13.81 -1.59 12.45
C LEU A 384 12.66 -1.45 11.44
N PRO A 385 11.40 -1.78 11.80
CA PRO A 385 10.30 -1.76 10.87
C PRO A 385 9.71 -0.35 10.69
N ALA A 386 9.14 -0.07 9.52
CA ALA A 386 8.31 1.11 9.33
C ALA A 386 7.04 1.04 10.22
N PRO A 387 6.51 2.18 10.67
CA PRO A 387 5.26 2.21 11.45
C PRO A 387 4.10 1.49 10.76
N GLU A 388 4.01 1.58 9.45
CA GLU A 388 3.01 0.87 8.64
C GLU A 388 3.12 -0.65 8.80
N SER A 389 4.33 -1.20 8.59
CA SER A 389 4.59 -2.65 8.72
C SER A 389 4.34 -3.16 10.12
N SER A 390 4.55 -2.32 11.12
CA SER A 390 4.41 -2.66 12.53
C SER A 390 2.97 -2.99 12.93
N HIS A 391 1.98 -2.57 12.13
CA HIS A 391 0.58 -3.01 12.28
C HIS A 391 0.45 -4.51 12.02
N ALA A 392 1.08 -5.02 10.96
CA ALA A 392 1.10 -6.44 10.67
C ALA A 392 1.90 -7.23 11.73
N ILE A 393 3.02 -6.68 12.21
CA ILE A 393 3.80 -7.27 13.32
C ILE A 393 2.94 -7.40 14.57
N ARG A 394 2.17 -6.37 14.95
CA ARG A 394 1.29 -6.41 16.12
C ARG A 394 0.28 -7.57 16.00
N ALA A 395 -0.38 -7.68 14.87
CA ALA A 395 -1.34 -8.75 14.65
C ALA A 395 -0.68 -10.15 14.61
N ALA A 396 0.52 -10.27 14.03
CA ALA A 396 1.26 -11.53 14.02
C ALA A 396 1.66 -11.95 15.44
N ILE A 397 2.08 -11.02 16.30
CA ILE A 397 2.36 -11.27 17.72
C ILE A 397 1.08 -11.73 18.44
N ASP A 398 -0.06 -11.08 18.20
CA ASP A 398 -1.34 -11.45 18.84
C ASP A 398 -1.75 -12.88 18.45
N GLU A 399 -1.64 -13.25 17.18
CA GLU A 399 -1.95 -14.60 16.73
C GLU A 399 -0.95 -15.64 17.31
N ALA A 400 0.34 -15.28 17.40
CA ALA A 400 1.35 -16.15 18.01
C ALA A 400 1.10 -16.37 19.51
N LEU A 401 0.64 -15.33 20.23
CA LEU A 401 0.27 -15.44 21.65
C LEU A 401 -0.99 -16.32 21.83
N LYS A 402 -1.98 -16.24 20.93
CA LYS A 402 -3.11 -17.18 20.93
C LYS A 402 -2.64 -18.62 20.74
N CYS A 403 -1.70 -18.86 19.82
CA CYS A 403 -1.10 -20.19 19.66
C CYS A 403 -0.42 -20.68 20.95
N LYS A 404 0.24 -19.77 21.70
CA LYS A 404 0.81 -20.12 23.02
C LYS A 404 -0.26 -20.51 24.04
N GLU A 405 -1.38 -19.77 24.07
CA GLU A 405 -2.49 -20.04 24.99
C GLU A 405 -3.23 -21.35 24.68
N THR A 406 -3.43 -21.64 23.40
CA THR A 406 -4.16 -22.82 22.94
C THR A 406 -3.27 -24.05 22.79
N GLY A 407 -1.95 -23.89 22.70
CA GLY A 407 -1.01 -24.96 22.36
C GLY A 407 -1.01 -25.36 20.88
N GLU A 408 -1.78 -24.67 20.02
CA GLU A 408 -1.83 -24.97 18.60
C GLU A 408 -0.59 -24.43 17.87
N GLU A 409 0.03 -25.26 17.05
CA GLU A 409 1.07 -24.82 16.13
C GLU A 409 0.41 -24.29 14.85
N LYS A 410 0.66 -23.00 14.51
CA LYS A 410 0.22 -22.39 13.24
C LYS A 410 1.39 -21.71 12.55
N THR A 411 1.38 -21.74 11.24
CA THR A 411 2.32 -20.99 10.41
C THR A 411 1.71 -19.64 10.05
N ILE A 412 2.38 -18.56 10.46
CA ILE A 412 1.96 -17.19 10.24
C ILE A 412 2.92 -16.55 9.23
N LEU A 413 2.38 -16.00 8.14
CA LEU A 413 3.11 -15.18 7.17
C LEU A 413 2.65 -13.73 7.30
N PHE A 414 3.57 -12.78 7.43
CA PHE A 414 3.20 -11.38 7.34
C PHE A 414 4.11 -10.57 6.39
N GLY A 415 3.59 -9.43 5.91
CA GLY A 415 4.33 -8.49 5.08
C GLY A 415 5.10 -7.48 5.91
N LEU A 416 6.43 -7.47 5.82
CA LEU A 416 7.31 -6.42 6.35
C LEU A 416 7.62 -5.44 5.22
N THR A 417 6.74 -4.46 5.03
CA THR A 417 6.61 -3.67 3.79
C THR A 417 7.56 -2.50 3.69
N GLY A 418 8.20 -2.08 4.79
CA GLY A 418 9.10 -0.94 4.79
C GLY A 418 10.07 -0.90 5.96
N THR A 419 11.18 -0.18 5.75
CA THR A 419 12.17 0.14 6.78
C THR A 419 11.77 1.36 7.60
N GLY A 420 12.10 1.35 8.91
CA GLY A 420 11.80 2.44 9.86
C GLY A 420 12.87 3.52 9.98
N TYR A 421 13.98 3.42 9.25
CA TYR A 421 15.09 4.37 9.40
C TYR A 421 14.74 5.82 9.04
N PHE A 422 13.71 6.03 8.23
CA PHE A 422 13.19 7.39 7.94
C PHE A 422 12.13 7.86 8.95
N ASP A 423 11.75 7.02 9.92
CA ASP A 423 10.67 7.27 10.87
C ASP A 423 11.16 7.37 12.32
N LEU A 424 12.45 7.67 12.52
CA LEU A 424 13.08 7.75 13.85
C LEU A 424 12.43 8.79 14.76
N LYS A 425 11.85 9.85 14.19
CA LYS A 425 11.09 10.84 14.98
C LYS A 425 9.83 10.24 15.62
N ALA A 426 9.23 9.25 15.00
CA ALA A 426 8.10 8.53 15.58
C ALA A 426 8.56 7.63 16.75
N TYR A 427 9.67 6.94 16.58
CA TYR A 427 10.29 6.15 17.65
C TYR A 427 10.73 7.02 18.82
N GLU A 428 11.31 8.21 18.56
CA GLU A 428 11.64 9.20 19.61
C GLU A 428 10.39 9.57 20.42
N GLN A 429 9.28 9.91 19.76
CA GLN A 429 8.05 10.26 20.46
C GLN A 429 7.49 9.11 21.29
N PHE A 430 7.60 7.89 20.78
CA PHE A 430 7.19 6.71 21.55
C PHE A 430 8.09 6.47 22.77
N ASN A 431 9.41 6.50 22.59
CA ASN A 431 10.38 6.30 23.66
C ASN A 431 10.32 7.36 24.76
N ASP A 432 9.99 8.61 24.37
CA ASP A 432 9.78 9.73 25.30
C ASP A 432 8.41 9.70 26.01
N GLY A 433 7.55 8.72 25.71
CA GLY A 433 6.19 8.63 26.26
C GLY A 433 5.25 9.74 25.79
N LYS A 434 5.55 10.37 24.65
CA LYS A 434 4.77 11.47 24.07
C LYS A 434 3.73 11.02 23.03
N MET A 435 3.78 9.75 22.65
CA MET A 435 2.84 9.20 21.66
C MET A 435 1.49 8.94 22.32
N THR A 436 0.43 9.35 21.64
CA THR A 436 -0.96 9.14 22.08
C THR A 436 -1.78 8.45 21.00
N ASP A 437 -2.77 7.68 21.43
CA ASP A 437 -3.71 7.06 20.52
C ASP A 437 -4.87 8.03 20.23
N THR A 438 -5.28 8.09 18.96
CA THR A 438 -6.43 8.88 18.52
C THR A 438 -7.36 8.00 17.71
N ILE A 439 -8.60 7.87 18.18
CA ILE A 439 -9.65 7.10 17.53
C ILE A 439 -10.76 8.08 17.13
N PRO A 440 -11.20 8.09 15.85
CA PRO A 440 -12.30 8.96 15.45
C PRO A 440 -13.59 8.57 16.17
N THR A 441 -14.36 9.57 16.59
CA THR A 441 -15.68 9.35 17.21
C THR A 441 -16.68 8.84 16.17
N ASP A 442 -17.76 8.22 16.65
CA ASP A 442 -18.86 7.81 15.77
C ASP A 442 -19.54 9.00 15.09
N GLU A 443 -19.51 10.16 15.73
CA GLU A 443 -20.06 11.40 15.18
C GLU A 443 -19.22 11.91 14.01
N GLN A 444 -17.90 11.96 14.16
CA GLN A 444 -16.97 12.34 13.07
C GLN A 444 -17.13 11.45 11.85
N ILE A 445 -17.26 10.13 12.06
CA ILE A 445 -17.47 9.19 10.96
C ILE A 445 -18.87 9.38 10.33
N ARG A 446 -19.92 9.56 11.11
CA ARG A 446 -21.27 9.81 10.58
C ARG A 446 -21.35 11.11 9.79
N GLU A 447 -20.71 12.18 10.27
CA GLU A 447 -20.63 13.44 9.56
C GLU A 447 -19.96 13.25 8.18
N SER A 448 -18.83 12.56 8.15
CA SER A 448 -18.12 12.28 6.88
C SER A 448 -18.98 11.45 5.90
N PHE A 449 -19.78 10.50 6.39
CA PHE A 449 -20.70 9.74 5.55
C PHE A 449 -21.84 10.56 4.93
N SER A 450 -22.15 11.73 5.49
CA SER A 450 -23.17 12.61 4.90
C SER A 450 -22.75 13.20 3.56
N HIS A 451 -21.44 13.21 3.26
CA HIS A 451 -20.85 13.70 2.02
C HIS A 451 -20.66 12.62 0.95
N LEU A 452 -20.99 11.35 1.25
CA LEU A 452 -20.86 10.27 0.27
C LEU A 452 -21.75 10.54 -0.96
N PRO A 453 -21.23 10.32 -2.19
CA PRO A 453 -22.01 10.44 -3.40
C PRO A 453 -23.25 9.53 -3.37
N LYS A 454 -24.36 10.06 -3.86
CA LYS A 454 -25.61 9.29 -4.02
C LYS A 454 -25.53 8.59 -5.38
N VAL A 455 -25.09 7.34 -5.34
CA VAL A 455 -25.07 6.45 -6.51
C VAL A 455 -26.06 5.33 -6.22
N ASP A 456 -27.13 5.25 -7.04
CA ASP A 456 -28.19 4.25 -6.91
C ASP A 456 -27.73 2.84 -7.33
#